data_8e172812712c338ac60543d2d682248b
#
_entry.id   8e172812712c338ac60543d2d682248b
#
_cell.length_a   1.000
_cell.length_b   1.000
_cell.length_c   1.000
_cell.angle_alpha   90.00
_cell.angle_beta   90.00
_cell.angle_gamma   90.00
#
_symmetry.space_group_name_H-M   'P 1'
#
loop_
_entity.id
_entity.type
_entity.pdbx_description
1 polymer ?
#
loop_
_entity_poly.entity_id
_entity_poly.type
_entity_poly.pdbx_seq_one_letter_code
_entity_poly.pdbx_strand_id
1 'polypeptide(L)'
;RPPYMTKAALSGLIRPLLEPRLPDWVEPMWFMTREEALEVAPLAEIGWFDMNETAPMVEMVKAAENLKWMNSIYAGLDFLPHDLMIERGVVVTNGVGINAITIAEYIVMLMLSHAKGYREVVRAQDRHEWLFDSPGKRELYGEKVLLLGMGAIGSLAKPRLEAFGMEVVPVRRSGADGALKPD
;
A
#
# COMPACT_ATOMS: atom_id res chain seq x y z
N ARG A 1 -18.39 26.46 19.13
CA ARG A 1 -18.46 25.21 18.34
C ARG A 1 -19.11 25.53 17.00
N PRO A 2 -18.64 24.94 15.87
CA PRO A 2 -19.33 25.11 14.59
C PRO A 2 -20.78 24.60 14.72
N PRO A 3 -21.71 25.18 13.96
CA PRO A 3 -23.13 24.84 14.05
C PRO A 3 -23.46 23.41 13.58
N TYR A 4 -22.50 22.75 12.93
CA TYR A 4 -22.62 21.38 12.44
C TYR A 4 -21.31 20.62 12.69
N MET A 5 -21.44 19.43 13.27
CA MET A 5 -20.33 18.50 13.51
C MET A 5 -20.45 17.32 12.54
N THR A 6 -19.38 17.09 11.76
CA THR A 6 -19.33 15.94 10.86
C THR A 6 -18.91 14.69 11.64
N LYS A 7 -19.75 13.67 11.63
CA LYS A 7 -19.52 12.42 12.34
C LYS A 7 -18.55 11.51 11.56
N ALA A 8 -17.48 11.08 12.22
CA ALA A 8 -16.45 10.25 11.64
C ALA A 8 -16.29 8.93 12.39
N ALA A 9 -16.60 7.81 11.75
CA ALA A 9 -16.29 6.47 12.28
C ALA A 9 -14.83 6.13 11.97
N LEU A 10 -14.01 6.00 13.00
CA LEU A 10 -12.57 5.93 12.90
C LEU A 10 -12.02 4.72 13.66
N SER A 11 -11.18 3.93 13.01
CA SER A 11 -10.46 2.84 13.67
C SER A 11 -9.61 3.34 14.83
N GLY A 12 -9.78 2.75 16.00
CA GLY A 12 -9.00 3.09 17.19
C GLY A 12 -7.51 2.77 17.07
N LEU A 13 -7.12 1.95 16.08
CA LEU A 13 -5.72 1.66 15.79
C LEU A 13 -4.91 2.92 15.42
N ILE A 14 -5.56 3.89 14.79
CA ILE A 14 -4.91 5.14 14.36
C ILE A 14 -5.13 6.31 15.33
N ARG A 15 -5.91 6.09 16.39
CA ARG A 15 -6.31 7.13 17.34
C ARG A 15 -5.14 7.97 17.87
N PRO A 16 -4.01 7.38 18.35
CA PRO A 16 -2.90 8.16 18.89
C PRO A 16 -2.27 9.15 17.90
N LEU A 17 -2.35 8.82 16.59
CA LEU A 17 -1.78 9.64 15.53
C LEU A 17 -2.77 10.68 15.00
N LEU A 18 -4.03 10.33 14.95
CA LEU A 18 -5.06 11.13 14.30
C LEU A 18 -5.77 12.09 15.26
N GLU A 19 -6.10 11.66 16.48
CA GLU A 19 -6.87 12.47 17.44
C GLU A 19 -6.27 13.87 17.69
N PRO A 20 -4.94 14.04 17.85
CA PRO A 20 -4.34 15.37 18.04
C PRO A 20 -4.41 16.28 16.82
N ARG A 21 -4.80 15.74 15.66
CA ARG A 21 -4.82 16.44 14.37
C ARG A 21 -6.23 16.64 13.81
N LEU A 22 -7.24 16.09 14.50
CA LEU A 22 -8.62 16.25 14.06
C LEU A 22 -9.06 17.71 14.19
N PRO A 23 -9.72 18.25 13.15
CA PRO A 23 -10.32 19.58 13.24
C PRO A 23 -11.49 19.61 14.25
N ASP A 24 -11.74 20.75 14.85
CA ASP A 24 -12.80 20.95 15.86
C ASP A 24 -14.23 20.69 15.35
N TRP A 25 -14.42 20.64 14.03
CA TRP A 25 -15.70 20.35 13.39
C TRP A 25 -15.94 18.86 13.14
N VAL A 26 -14.96 17.97 13.46
CA VAL A 26 -15.11 16.52 13.37
C VAL A 26 -15.47 15.95 14.73
N GLU A 27 -16.56 15.18 14.78
CA GLU A 27 -16.95 14.35 15.92
C GLU A 27 -16.47 12.92 15.70
N PRO A 28 -15.34 12.51 16.33
CA PRO A 28 -14.81 11.17 16.14
C PRO A 28 -15.59 10.13 16.94
N MET A 29 -16.00 9.08 16.28
CA MET A 29 -16.58 7.86 16.86
C MET A 29 -15.56 6.74 16.69
N TRP A 30 -14.78 6.51 17.74
CA TRP A 30 -13.73 5.50 17.74
C TRP A 30 -14.31 4.10 17.96
N PHE A 31 -13.77 3.12 17.24
CA PHE A 31 -14.11 1.71 17.41
C PHE A 31 -12.83 0.84 17.40
N MET A 32 -12.85 -0.28 18.12
CA MET A 32 -11.79 -1.27 18.17
C MET A 32 -12.26 -2.65 17.68
N THR A 33 -13.56 -2.92 17.79
CA THR A 33 -14.15 -4.19 17.39
C THR A 33 -15.10 -4.01 16.20
N ARG A 34 -15.41 -5.13 15.54
CA ARG A 34 -16.40 -5.16 14.45
C ARG A 34 -17.77 -4.70 14.92
N GLU A 35 -18.17 -5.13 16.12
CA GLU A 35 -19.47 -4.81 16.73
C GLU A 35 -19.58 -3.29 16.96
N GLU A 36 -18.60 -2.69 17.62
CA GLU A 36 -18.54 -1.24 17.85
C GLU A 36 -18.56 -0.47 16.51
N ALA A 37 -17.83 -0.95 15.50
CA ALA A 37 -17.80 -0.32 14.20
C ALA A 37 -19.17 -0.33 13.51
N LEU A 38 -19.93 -1.44 13.61
CA LEU A 38 -21.26 -1.55 13.04
C LEU A 38 -22.29 -0.69 13.78
N GLU A 39 -22.08 -0.39 15.07
CA GLU A 39 -22.91 0.54 15.83
C GLU A 39 -22.73 2.00 15.35
N VAL A 40 -21.50 2.40 15.03
CA VAL A 40 -21.20 3.79 14.64
C VAL A 40 -21.30 4.04 13.13
N ALA A 41 -21.13 3.02 12.29
CA ALA A 41 -21.12 3.15 10.84
C ALA A 41 -22.38 3.83 10.27
N PRO A 42 -23.63 3.52 10.71
CA PRO A 42 -24.83 4.17 10.18
C PRO A 42 -24.88 5.69 10.42
N LEU A 43 -24.15 6.18 11.41
CA LEU A 43 -24.11 7.59 11.79
C LEU A 43 -23.03 8.37 11.06
N ALA A 44 -22.09 7.66 10.41
CA ALA A 44 -20.87 8.24 9.89
C ALA A 44 -21.07 8.91 8.51
N GLU A 45 -20.53 10.13 8.38
CA GLU A 45 -20.34 10.82 7.11
C GLU A 45 -18.92 10.64 6.58
N ILE A 46 -17.95 10.41 7.49
CA ILE A 46 -16.56 10.07 7.19
C ILE A 46 -16.28 8.68 7.77
N GLY A 47 -15.62 7.83 6.98
CA GLY A 47 -15.23 6.48 7.40
C GLY A 47 -13.74 6.23 7.24
N TRP A 48 -13.12 5.69 8.29
CA TRP A 48 -11.82 5.02 8.21
C TRP A 48 -11.96 3.67 8.90
N PHE A 49 -12.39 2.69 8.11
CA PHE A 49 -12.84 1.38 8.60
C PHE A 49 -11.72 0.32 8.62
N ASP A 50 -10.46 0.72 8.42
CA ASP A 50 -9.35 -0.22 8.36
C ASP A 50 -9.24 -1.06 9.63
N MET A 51 -9.26 -2.37 9.43
CA MET A 51 -9.05 -3.42 10.42
C MET A 51 -8.06 -4.45 9.86
N ASN A 52 -7.66 -5.41 10.68
CA ASN A 52 -6.76 -6.49 10.26
C ASN A 52 -7.36 -7.40 9.17
N GLU A 53 -8.67 -7.39 9.02
CA GLU A 53 -9.41 -8.16 8.03
C GLU A 53 -10.25 -7.24 7.14
N THR A 54 -10.42 -7.60 5.87
CA THR A 54 -11.16 -6.78 4.91
C THR A 54 -12.67 -7.04 4.92
N ALA A 55 -13.11 -8.24 5.31
CA ALA A 55 -14.52 -8.58 5.33
C ALA A 55 -15.37 -7.66 6.24
N PRO A 56 -14.96 -7.34 7.48
CA PRO A 56 -15.65 -6.37 8.32
C PRO A 56 -15.75 -4.98 7.68
N MET A 57 -14.73 -4.54 6.96
CA MET A 57 -14.73 -3.23 6.27
C MET A 57 -15.87 -3.13 5.25
N VAL A 58 -16.13 -4.21 4.51
CA VAL A 58 -17.24 -4.27 3.54
C VAL A 58 -18.59 -4.13 4.23
N GLU A 59 -18.77 -4.78 5.38
CA GLU A 59 -19.99 -4.69 6.15
C GLU A 59 -20.23 -3.27 6.68
N MET A 60 -19.19 -2.62 7.20
CA MET A 60 -19.26 -1.24 7.68
C MET A 60 -19.62 -0.26 6.57
N VAL A 61 -19.01 -0.41 5.37
CA VAL A 61 -19.35 0.42 4.21
C VAL A 61 -20.81 0.23 3.81
N LYS A 62 -21.32 -1.00 3.85
CA LYS A 62 -22.74 -1.28 3.57
C LYS A 62 -23.67 -0.63 4.60
N ALA A 63 -23.32 -0.68 5.88
CA ALA A 63 -24.09 -0.11 6.98
C ALA A 63 -24.04 1.42 7.02
N ALA A 64 -22.98 2.04 6.50
CA ALA A 64 -22.78 3.48 6.53
C ALA A 64 -23.58 4.19 5.42
N GLU A 65 -24.89 4.33 5.61
CA GLU A 65 -25.80 4.93 4.62
C GLU A 65 -25.56 6.42 4.37
N ASN A 66 -25.00 7.11 5.37
CA ASN A 66 -24.71 8.55 5.30
C ASN A 66 -23.27 8.85 4.85
N LEU A 67 -22.49 7.84 4.48
CA LEU A 67 -21.08 7.98 4.14
C LEU A 67 -20.89 8.87 2.91
N LYS A 68 -20.04 9.91 3.06
CA LYS A 68 -19.66 10.85 2.00
C LYS A 68 -18.21 10.68 1.57
N TRP A 69 -17.35 10.37 2.54
CA TRP A 69 -15.93 10.16 2.30
C TRP A 69 -15.41 8.98 3.10
N MET A 70 -14.64 8.13 2.43
CA MET A 70 -13.92 7.03 3.05
C MET A 70 -12.42 7.15 2.76
N ASN A 71 -11.60 6.96 3.79
CA ASN A 71 -10.16 6.76 3.65
C ASN A 71 -9.80 5.32 3.99
N SER A 72 -8.74 4.79 3.35
CA SER A 72 -8.15 3.51 3.69
C SER A 72 -6.64 3.54 3.53
N ILE A 73 -5.90 2.84 4.41
CA ILE A 73 -4.45 2.65 4.27
C ILE A 73 -4.10 1.64 3.17
N TYR A 74 -5.04 0.83 2.73
CA TYR A 74 -4.82 -0.12 1.66
C TYR A 74 -4.68 0.60 0.31
N ALA A 75 -3.69 0.18 -0.48
CA ALA A 75 -3.50 0.71 -1.83
C ALA A 75 -4.53 0.11 -2.81
N GLY A 76 -4.79 -1.20 -2.73
CA GLY A 76 -5.81 -1.89 -3.50
C GLY A 76 -7.12 -1.94 -2.73
N LEU A 77 -8.22 -1.59 -3.39
CA LEU A 77 -9.55 -1.51 -2.79
C LEU A 77 -10.56 -2.43 -3.50
N ASP A 78 -10.08 -3.42 -4.24
CA ASP A 78 -10.91 -4.32 -5.06
C ASP A 78 -11.96 -5.13 -4.27
N PHE A 79 -11.74 -5.25 -2.95
CA PHE A 79 -12.66 -5.92 -2.03
C PHE A 79 -13.88 -5.06 -1.64
N LEU A 80 -13.84 -3.75 -1.88
CA LEU A 80 -14.94 -2.85 -1.51
C LEU A 80 -16.13 -2.97 -2.46
N PRO A 81 -17.36 -2.66 -1.99
CA PRO A 81 -18.57 -2.69 -2.79
C PRO A 81 -18.66 -1.44 -3.70
N HIS A 82 -17.85 -1.39 -4.75
CA HIS A 82 -17.70 -0.22 -5.62
C HIS A 82 -19.02 0.29 -6.18
N ASP A 83 -19.87 -0.59 -6.70
CA ASP A 83 -21.16 -0.18 -7.29
C ASP A 83 -22.04 0.57 -6.29
N LEU A 84 -22.12 0.06 -5.06
CA LEU A 84 -22.85 0.70 -3.97
C LEU A 84 -22.25 2.07 -3.59
N MET A 85 -20.93 2.16 -3.56
CA MET A 85 -20.23 3.41 -3.22
C MET A 85 -20.41 4.46 -4.30
N ILE A 86 -20.38 4.06 -5.58
CA ILE A 86 -20.66 4.94 -6.72
C ILE A 86 -22.12 5.43 -6.68
N GLU A 87 -23.08 4.52 -6.47
CA GLU A 87 -24.50 4.87 -6.33
C GLU A 87 -24.74 5.92 -5.23
N ARG A 88 -24.05 5.77 -4.09
CA ARG A 88 -24.13 6.70 -2.96
C ARG A 88 -23.30 7.97 -3.11
N GLY A 89 -22.49 8.09 -4.16
CA GLY A 89 -21.58 9.23 -4.39
C GLY A 89 -20.46 9.34 -3.36
N VAL A 90 -19.99 8.22 -2.79
CA VAL A 90 -18.93 8.19 -1.78
C VAL A 90 -17.59 8.51 -2.45
N VAL A 91 -16.90 9.52 -1.95
CA VAL A 91 -15.51 9.80 -2.34
C VAL A 91 -14.57 8.86 -1.59
N VAL A 92 -13.63 8.25 -2.29
CA VAL A 92 -12.67 7.32 -1.69
C VAL A 92 -11.24 7.81 -1.90
N THR A 93 -10.47 7.81 -0.82
CA THR A 93 -9.01 7.99 -0.85
C THR A 93 -8.33 6.74 -0.31
N ASN A 94 -7.14 6.44 -0.84
CA ASN A 94 -6.44 5.20 -0.50
C ASN A 94 -4.96 5.42 -0.19
N GLY A 95 -4.29 4.35 0.26
CA GLY A 95 -2.88 4.35 0.65
C GLY A 95 -1.88 4.14 -0.51
N VAL A 96 -2.24 4.51 -1.74
CA VAL A 96 -1.30 4.41 -2.87
C VAL A 96 -0.05 5.23 -2.60
N GLY A 97 1.11 4.60 -2.73
CA GLY A 97 2.41 5.23 -2.54
C GLY A 97 3.00 5.14 -1.14
N ILE A 98 2.22 4.83 -0.11
CA ILE A 98 2.71 4.75 1.29
C ILE A 98 3.91 3.79 1.41
N ASN A 99 3.84 2.63 0.78
CA ASN A 99 4.88 1.61 0.83
C ASN A 99 5.82 1.62 -0.39
N ALA A 100 5.72 2.62 -1.27
CA ALA A 100 6.42 2.60 -2.55
C ALA A 100 7.94 2.60 -2.40
N ILE A 101 8.49 3.37 -1.46
CA ILE A 101 9.94 3.40 -1.15
C ILE A 101 10.38 2.04 -0.64
N THR A 102 9.72 1.52 0.39
CA THR A 102 10.05 0.24 1.01
C THR A 102 10.04 -0.90 -0.02
N ILE A 103 9.01 -0.95 -0.88
CA ILE A 103 8.90 -1.99 -1.91
C ILE A 103 10.00 -1.83 -2.97
N ALA A 104 10.31 -0.60 -3.39
CA ALA A 104 11.40 -0.35 -4.34
C ALA A 104 12.77 -0.81 -3.79
N GLU A 105 13.02 -0.62 -2.50
CA GLU A 105 14.23 -1.12 -1.82
C GLU A 105 14.23 -2.64 -1.73
N TYR A 106 13.08 -3.26 -1.43
CA TYR A 106 12.93 -4.72 -1.44
C TYR A 106 13.23 -5.34 -2.80
N ILE A 107 12.81 -4.70 -3.89
CA ILE A 107 13.14 -5.16 -5.26
C ILE A 107 14.66 -5.26 -5.43
N VAL A 108 15.39 -4.20 -5.10
CA VAL A 108 16.86 -4.19 -5.21
C VAL A 108 17.50 -5.23 -4.31
N MET A 109 17.06 -5.31 -3.04
CA MET A 109 17.56 -6.28 -2.07
C MET A 109 17.39 -7.72 -2.57
N LEU A 110 16.21 -8.06 -3.09
CA LEU A 110 15.93 -9.42 -3.58
C LEU A 110 16.74 -9.76 -4.83
N MET A 111 16.90 -8.81 -5.77
CA MET A 111 17.72 -9.00 -6.97
C MET A 111 19.19 -9.22 -6.60
N LEU A 112 19.73 -8.42 -5.70
CA LEU A 112 21.10 -8.60 -5.18
C LEU A 112 21.24 -9.92 -4.44
N SER A 113 20.28 -10.25 -3.57
CA SER A 113 20.28 -11.52 -2.82
C SER A 113 20.28 -12.74 -3.74
N HIS A 114 19.53 -12.66 -4.84
CA HIS A 114 19.52 -13.72 -5.85
C HIS A 114 20.84 -13.79 -6.61
N ALA A 115 21.33 -12.65 -7.12
CA ALA A 115 22.54 -12.59 -7.92
C ALA A 115 23.80 -13.05 -7.15
N LYS A 116 23.86 -12.74 -5.85
CA LYS A 116 24.97 -13.07 -4.95
C LYS A 116 24.79 -14.39 -4.21
N GLY A 117 23.68 -15.11 -4.41
CA GLY A 117 23.41 -16.37 -3.68
C GLY A 117 23.36 -16.17 -2.16
N TYR A 118 22.89 -14.98 -1.71
CA TYR A 118 22.98 -14.55 -0.31
C TYR A 118 22.36 -15.55 0.68
N ARG A 119 21.28 -16.22 0.28
CA ARG A 119 20.64 -17.23 1.13
C ARG A 119 21.58 -18.40 1.49
N GLU A 120 22.45 -18.82 0.56
CA GLU A 120 23.42 -19.87 0.83
C GLU A 120 24.57 -19.36 1.69
N VAL A 121 24.97 -18.11 1.52
CA VAL A 121 25.96 -17.44 2.41
C VAL A 121 25.46 -17.45 3.85
N VAL A 122 24.20 -17.06 4.09
CA VAL A 122 23.60 -17.07 5.44
C VAL A 122 23.55 -18.48 6.02
N ARG A 123 23.15 -19.47 5.23
CA ARG A 123 23.11 -20.87 5.69
C ARG A 123 24.51 -21.41 6.05
N ALA A 124 25.52 -21.06 5.28
CA ALA A 124 26.90 -21.44 5.60
C ALA A 124 27.37 -20.74 6.90
N GLN A 125 27.03 -19.46 7.07
CA GLN A 125 27.30 -18.71 8.30
C GLN A 125 26.66 -19.40 9.53
N ASP A 126 25.42 -19.82 9.42
CA ASP A 126 24.70 -20.54 10.51
C ASP A 126 25.38 -21.86 10.89
N ARG A 127 26.03 -22.52 9.92
CA ARG A 127 26.82 -23.76 10.12
C ARG A 127 28.28 -23.51 10.46
N HIS A 128 28.71 -22.25 10.60
CA HIS A 128 30.12 -21.82 10.81
C HIS A 128 31.06 -22.33 9.69
N GLU A 129 30.57 -22.40 8.46
CA GLU A 129 31.30 -22.83 7.28
C GLU A 129 31.80 -21.63 6.47
N TRP A 130 33.06 -21.69 6.04
CA TRP A 130 33.62 -20.74 5.10
C TRP A 130 33.47 -21.25 3.67
N LEU A 131 32.79 -20.46 2.83
CA LEU A 131 32.63 -20.77 1.42
C LEU A 131 33.82 -20.18 0.63
N PHE A 132 34.73 -21.04 0.15
CA PHE A 132 35.83 -20.61 -0.70
C PHE A 132 35.36 -20.13 -2.07
N ASP A 133 34.28 -20.70 -2.58
CA ASP A 133 33.67 -20.33 -3.83
C ASP A 133 32.34 -19.61 -3.55
N SER A 134 32.16 -18.42 -4.19
CA SER A 134 30.93 -17.65 -4.01
C SER A 134 29.72 -18.40 -4.59
N PRO A 135 28.65 -18.60 -3.84
CA PRO A 135 27.44 -19.27 -4.34
C PRO A 135 26.72 -18.45 -5.43
N GLY A 136 26.93 -17.13 -5.48
CA GLY A 136 26.36 -16.25 -6.49
C GLY A 136 27.45 -15.52 -7.26
N LYS A 137 27.55 -15.80 -8.55
CA LYS A 137 28.61 -15.27 -9.46
C LYS A 137 28.07 -14.26 -10.48
N ARG A 138 26.84 -13.77 -10.28
CA ARG A 138 26.23 -12.80 -11.19
C ARG A 138 26.35 -11.40 -10.62
N GLU A 139 26.55 -10.44 -11.54
CA GLU A 139 26.45 -9.02 -11.27
C GLU A 139 25.06 -8.52 -11.74
N LEU A 140 24.59 -7.42 -11.17
CA LEU A 140 23.47 -6.68 -11.76
C LEU A 140 23.94 -5.76 -12.89
N TYR A 141 25.18 -5.35 -12.85
CA TYR A 141 25.79 -4.48 -13.85
C TYR A 141 25.72 -5.11 -15.26
N GLY A 142 25.21 -4.35 -16.21
CA GLY A 142 25.05 -4.79 -17.60
C GLY A 142 23.86 -5.73 -17.85
N GLU A 143 23.16 -6.16 -16.80
CA GLU A 143 21.96 -7.00 -16.95
C GLU A 143 20.75 -6.14 -17.39
N LYS A 144 19.88 -6.75 -18.18
CA LYS A 144 18.62 -6.15 -18.62
C LYS A 144 17.48 -6.59 -17.74
N VAL A 145 16.64 -5.64 -17.32
CA VAL A 145 15.42 -5.90 -16.54
C VAL A 145 14.21 -5.30 -17.21
N LEU A 146 13.15 -6.10 -17.35
CA LEU A 146 11.83 -5.66 -17.79
C LEU A 146 11.03 -5.23 -16.58
N LEU A 147 10.69 -3.93 -16.51
CA LEU A 147 9.95 -3.35 -15.38
C LEU A 147 8.47 -3.17 -15.78
N LEU A 148 7.62 -4.10 -15.31
CA LEU A 148 6.19 -4.08 -15.61
C LEU A 148 5.45 -3.11 -14.68
N GLY A 149 5.08 -1.96 -15.21
CA GLY A 149 4.39 -0.89 -14.49
C GLY A 149 5.32 0.24 -14.04
N MET A 150 4.95 1.46 -14.41
CA MET A 150 5.63 2.71 -14.04
C MET A 150 4.74 3.60 -13.16
N GLY A 151 4.11 2.97 -12.14
CA GLY A 151 3.39 3.65 -11.07
C GLY A 151 4.33 4.10 -9.96
N ALA A 152 3.78 4.35 -8.76
CA ALA A 152 4.56 4.82 -7.61
C ALA A 152 5.79 3.97 -7.29
N ILE A 153 5.66 2.63 -7.32
CA ILE A 153 6.77 1.71 -7.05
C ILE A 153 7.77 1.68 -8.22
N GLY A 154 7.29 1.49 -9.46
CA GLY A 154 8.17 1.38 -10.63
C GLY A 154 9.00 2.63 -10.86
N SER A 155 8.43 3.81 -10.66
CA SER A 155 9.14 5.09 -10.77
C SER A 155 10.26 5.26 -9.75
N LEU A 156 10.15 4.62 -8.59
CA LEU A 156 11.20 4.60 -7.55
C LEU A 156 12.21 3.47 -7.76
N ALA A 157 11.77 2.32 -8.27
CA ALA A 157 12.65 1.18 -8.52
C ALA A 157 13.58 1.45 -9.70
N LYS A 158 13.09 2.06 -10.80
CA LYS A 158 13.86 2.32 -12.01
C LYS A 158 15.21 2.99 -11.74
N PRO A 159 15.29 4.20 -11.15
CA PRO A 159 16.57 4.87 -10.93
C PRO A 159 17.50 4.10 -9.98
N ARG A 160 16.95 3.31 -9.06
CA ARG A 160 17.75 2.46 -8.17
C ARG A 160 18.43 1.32 -8.93
N LEU A 161 17.70 0.67 -9.84
CA LEU A 161 18.25 -0.40 -10.69
C LEU A 161 19.27 0.15 -11.70
N GLU A 162 19.00 1.31 -12.29
CA GLU A 162 19.94 2.01 -13.16
C GLU A 162 21.25 2.39 -12.44
N ALA A 163 21.18 2.76 -11.15
CA ALA A 163 22.35 3.03 -10.33
C ALA A 163 23.27 1.80 -10.15
N PHE A 164 22.74 0.58 -10.27
CA PHE A 164 23.52 -0.65 -10.33
C PHE A 164 24.02 -1.00 -11.74
N GLY A 165 23.86 -0.09 -12.70
CA GLY A 165 24.32 -0.28 -14.07
C GLY A 165 23.44 -1.22 -14.89
N MET A 166 22.19 -1.44 -14.48
CA MET A 166 21.23 -2.24 -15.25
C MET A 166 20.64 -1.46 -16.41
N GLU A 167 20.32 -2.15 -17.50
CA GLU A 167 19.44 -1.63 -18.55
C GLU A 167 17.98 -1.87 -18.14
N VAL A 168 17.27 -0.81 -17.74
CA VAL A 168 15.86 -0.92 -17.32
C VAL A 168 14.96 -0.62 -18.49
N VAL A 169 14.15 -1.60 -18.90
CA VAL A 169 13.12 -1.47 -19.95
C VAL A 169 11.75 -1.36 -19.29
N PRO A 170 11.17 -0.16 -19.17
CA PRO A 170 9.86 0.01 -18.58
C PRO A 170 8.75 -0.42 -19.55
N VAL A 171 7.72 -1.05 -18.99
CA VAL A 171 6.48 -1.40 -19.73
C VAL A 171 5.29 -0.76 -19.03
N ARG A 172 4.46 -0.05 -19.79
CA ARG A 172 3.22 0.52 -19.27
C ARG A 172 2.14 0.55 -20.35
N ARG A 173 0.89 0.43 -19.93
CA ARG A 173 -0.26 0.37 -20.82
C ARG A 173 -0.37 1.55 -21.79
N SER A 174 -0.01 2.75 -21.37
CA SER A 174 -0.08 3.96 -22.21
C SER A 174 1.10 4.12 -23.16
N GLY A 175 2.22 3.39 -22.96
CA GLY A 175 3.46 3.61 -23.72
C GLY A 175 4.09 5.00 -23.48
N ALA A 176 3.60 5.79 -22.50
CA ALA A 176 4.14 7.12 -22.22
C ALA A 176 5.55 7.05 -21.60
N ASP A 177 6.29 8.16 -21.69
CA ASP A 177 7.65 8.31 -21.12
C ASP A 177 8.65 7.27 -21.63
N GLY A 178 8.54 6.84 -22.90
CA GLY A 178 9.44 5.88 -23.52
C GLY A 178 9.30 4.44 -23.04
N ALA A 179 8.23 4.14 -22.28
CA ALA A 179 7.92 2.78 -21.89
C ALA A 179 7.36 1.96 -23.06
N LEU A 180 7.68 0.67 -23.10
CA LEU A 180 7.05 -0.26 -24.02
C LEU A 180 5.56 -0.38 -23.70
N LYS A 181 4.73 -0.42 -24.76
CA LYS A 181 3.31 -0.74 -24.63
C LYS A 181 3.16 -2.24 -24.87
N PRO A 182 2.44 -2.98 -24.02
CA PRO A 182 2.07 -4.36 -24.35
C PRO A 182 1.08 -4.37 -25.50
N ASP A 183 1.21 -5.33 -26.38
CA ASP A 183 0.28 -5.60 -27.46
C ASP A 183 -1.09 -6.06 -26.95
#